data_d4e91eaa3cdbe9173389b0661d576d55
#
_entry.id   d4e91eaa3cdbe9173389b0661d576d55
#
_cell.length_a   1.000
_cell.length_b   1.000
_cell.length_c   1.000
_cell.angle_alpha   90.00
_cell.angle_beta   90.00
_cell.angle_gamma   90.00
#
_symmetry.space_group_name_H-M   'P 1'
#
loop_
_entity.id
_entity.type
_entity.pdbx_description
1 polymer ?
#
loop_
_entity_poly.entity_id
_entity_poly.type
_entity_poly.pdbx_seq_one_letter_code
_entity_poly.pdbx_strand_id
1 'polypeptide(L)'
;YEISACLVGSEMCIRDSVEEIENLISAIVSVPIDDGVKFQLKSISEIMDEAEYPGIRVSMTTTFDGVVTPLKIDISTGDAITPREVRYSFKLMLEDRSIDIWAYNLETVLAEKLETIITRTTTNTRMRDFYDIYILDQLHGNTLNRQTLYDALLATAKKRGTERHLAEAVDVLNEVESSPVMQKLWESYRRKFSYAADLEWSIIMGAVRSLYALCEKGSSL
;
A
#
# COMPACT_ATOMS: atom_id res chain seq x y z
N TYR A 1 -5.78 -7.69 -11.88
CA TYR A 1 -5.82 -7.07 -10.54
C TYR A 1 -4.45 -6.50 -10.24
N GLU A 2 -4.27 -5.20 -10.42
CA GLU A 2 -3.04 -4.54 -10.01
C GLU A 2 -3.09 -4.35 -8.49
N ILE A 3 -2.42 -5.25 -7.77
CA ILE A 3 -1.90 -4.91 -6.46
C ILE A 3 -0.93 -3.77 -6.76
N SER A 4 -1.16 -2.60 -6.17
CA SER A 4 -0.16 -1.53 -6.21
C SER A 4 1.10 -2.12 -5.59
N ALA A 5 2.03 -2.55 -6.43
CA ALA A 5 3.30 -3.06 -5.96
C ALA A 5 4.00 -1.88 -5.29
N CYS A 6 4.15 -1.95 -3.96
CA CYS A 6 5.04 -1.04 -3.26
C CYS A 6 6.46 -1.43 -3.68
N LEU A 7 6.99 -0.71 -4.68
CA LEU A 7 8.35 -0.91 -5.16
C LEU A 7 9.31 -0.27 -4.14
N VAL A 8 10.33 -1.02 -3.76
CA VAL A 8 11.41 -0.53 -2.92
C VAL A 8 12.62 -0.27 -3.79
N GLY A 9 13.10 0.95 -3.82
CA GLY A 9 14.39 1.28 -4.43
C GLY A 9 15.54 0.73 -3.56
N SER A 10 16.56 0.17 -4.18
CA SER A 10 17.63 -0.58 -3.51
C SER A 10 18.56 0.23 -2.59
N GLU A 11 18.44 1.54 -2.49
CA GLU A 11 19.28 2.41 -1.63
C GLU A 11 18.66 3.81 -1.42
N MET A 12 17.36 3.93 -1.31
CA MET A 12 16.79 5.23 -1.01
C MET A 12 16.97 5.55 0.48
N CYS A 13 18.06 6.19 0.78
CA CYS A 13 18.30 6.80 2.09
C CYS A 13 17.27 7.90 2.35
N ILE A 14 16.66 7.79 3.40
CA ILE A 14 15.73 8.47 4.31
C ILE A 14 15.65 10.02 4.21
N ARG A 15 16.29 10.69 3.25
CA ARG A 15 16.34 12.15 3.14
C ARG A 15 16.49 12.66 1.71
N ASP A 16 15.88 11.99 0.76
CA ASP A 16 15.98 12.48 -0.61
C ASP A 16 15.20 13.78 -0.73
N SER A 17 15.92 14.84 -1.02
CA SER A 17 15.33 16.13 -1.34
C SER A 17 14.56 16.03 -2.66
N VAL A 18 13.62 16.94 -2.88
CA VAL A 18 12.92 17.05 -4.18
C VAL A 18 13.93 17.11 -5.33
N GLU A 19 15.07 17.76 -5.14
CA GLU A 19 16.14 17.88 -6.13
C GLU A 19 16.81 16.53 -6.44
N GLU A 20 17.05 15.70 -5.43
CA GLU A 20 17.64 14.36 -5.61
C GLU A 20 16.69 13.44 -6.38
N ILE A 21 15.39 13.51 -6.06
CA ILE A 21 14.35 12.76 -6.79
C ILE A 21 14.23 13.26 -8.23
N GLU A 22 14.29 14.55 -8.48
CA GLU A 22 14.28 15.11 -9.84
C GLU A 22 15.46 14.60 -10.66
N ASN A 23 16.66 14.60 -10.07
CA ASN A 23 17.85 14.07 -10.71
C ASN A 23 17.74 12.58 -10.99
N LEU A 24 17.23 11.79 -10.05
CA LEU A 24 17.00 10.35 -10.22
C LEU A 24 16.00 10.06 -11.33
N ILE A 25 14.85 10.72 -11.32
CA ILE A 25 13.83 10.55 -12.36
C ILE A 25 14.35 10.96 -13.73
N SER A 26 15.10 12.06 -13.79
CA SER A 26 15.72 12.54 -15.04
C SER A 26 16.74 11.52 -15.56
N ALA A 27 17.54 10.92 -14.69
CA ALA A 27 18.49 9.87 -15.06
C ALA A 27 17.76 8.61 -15.57
N ILE A 28 16.69 8.18 -14.91
CA ILE A 28 15.87 7.02 -15.34
C ILE A 28 15.26 7.27 -16.72
N VAL A 29 14.65 8.42 -16.92
CA VAL A 29 13.97 8.77 -18.18
C VAL A 29 14.96 8.95 -19.32
N SER A 30 16.22 9.30 -19.04
CA SER A 30 17.27 9.43 -20.04
C SER A 30 17.89 8.11 -20.51
N VAL A 31 17.57 6.98 -19.85
CA VAL A 31 18.04 5.66 -20.30
C VAL A 31 17.46 5.37 -21.68
N PRO A 32 18.32 5.17 -22.71
CA PRO A 32 17.84 4.92 -24.05
C PRO A 32 17.20 3.52 -24.15
N ILE A 33 15.90 3.49 -24.37
CA ILE A 33 15.12 2.29 -24.65
C ILE A 33 14.44 2.50 -26.00
N ASP A 34 14.68 1.61 -26.95
CA ASP A 34 14.11 1.67 -28.30
C ASP A 34 12.73 0.98 -28.31
N ASP A 35 11.81 1.49 -27.50
CA ASP A 35 10.42 1.00 -27.39
C ASP A 35 9.40 2.01 -27.93
N GLY A 36 9.86 3.16 -28.41
CA GLY A 36 9.01 4.25 -28.94
C GLY A 36 8.29 5.05 -27.83
N VAL A 37 8.46 4.73 -26.56
CA VAL A 37 7.86 5.45 -25.44
C VAL A 37 8.71 6.69 -25.11
N LYS A 38 8.04 7.83 -24.94
CA LYS A 38 8.68 9.07 -24.48
C LYS A 38 8.07 9.51 -23.18
N PHE A 39 8.93 9.85 -22.21
CA PHE A 39 8.52 10.37 -20.92
C PHE A 39 8.79 11.87 -20.83
N GLN A 40 7.90 12.61 -20.23
CA GLN A 40 8.07 14.03 -19.95
C GLN A 40 7.69 14.32 -18.51
N LEU A 41 8.65 14.76 -17.71
CA LEU A 41 8.40 15.25 -16.35
C LEU A 41 7.54 16.52 -16.43
N LYS A 42 6.49 16.59 -15.60
CA LYS A 42 5.59 17.75 -15.50
C LYS A 42 5.79 18.50 -14.20
N SER A 43 5.77 17.80 -13.09
CA SER A 43 5.96 18.41 -11.77
C SER A 43 6.41 17.37 -10.76
N ILE A 44 7.10 17.84 -9.74
CA ILE A 44 7.38 17.12 -8.50
C ILE A 44 6.79 17.95 -7.38
N SER A 45 6.04 17.33 -6.50
CA SER A 45 5.39 18.00 -5.37
C SER A 45 5.41 17.13 -4.13
N GLU A 46 5.55 17.74 -2.97
CA GLU A 46 5.34 17.06 -1.71
C GLU A 46 3.87 16.65 -1.57
N ILE A 47 3.63 15.45 -1.09
CA ILE A 47 2.30 14.99 -0.71
C ILE A 47 2.22 15.23 0.80
N MET A 48 1.46 16.24 1.18
CA MET A 48 1.05 16.46 2.57
C MET A 48 -0.35 15.87 2.73
N ASP A 49 -0.45 14.58 2.97
CA ASP A 49 -1.71 14.01 3.47
C ASP A 49 -1.83 14.38 4.95
N GLU A 50 -2.95 14.96 5.37
CA GLU A 50 -3.16 15.59 6.69
C GLU A 50 -2.95 14.66 7.90
N ALA A 51 -2.59 13.41 7.70
CA ALA A 51 -2.45 12.42 8.75
C ALA A 51 -1.19 11.53 8.70
N GLU A 52 -0.42 11.53 7.61
CA GLU A 52 0.68 10.56 7.45
C GLU A 52 1.78 11.11 6.54
N TYR A 53 2.99 10.85 6.84
CA TYR A 53 4.28 10.97 6.15
C TYR A 53 4.40 11.88 4.93
N PRO A 54 5.45 12.70 4.91
CA PRO A 54 5.82 13.42 3.72
C PRO A 54 6.20 12.41 2.63
N GLY A 55 5.42 12.39 1.58
CA GLY A 55 5.73 11.68 0.34
C GLY A 55 6.00 12.68 -0.76
N ILE A 56 6.58 12.21 -1.86
CA ILE A 56 6.83 13.02 -3.04
C ILE A 56 6.07 12.41 -4.21
N ARG A 57 5.26 13.24 -4.87
CA ARG A 57 4.56 12.86 -6.10
C ARG A 57 5.29 13.40 -7.31
N VAL A 58 5.69 12.50 -8.18
CA VAL A 58 6.20 12.80 -9.51
C VAL A 58 5.06 12.65 -10.51
N SER A 59 4.73 13.74 -11.19
CA SER A 59 3.72 13.75 -12.26
C SER A 59 4.42 13.83 -13.61
N MET A 60 4.11 12.90 -14.48
CA MET A 60 4.72 12.77 -15.80
C MET A 60 3.65 12.59 -16.88
N THR A 61 4.03 12.74 -18.11
CA THR A 61 3.28 12.23 -19.26
C THR A 61 4.13 11.24 -20.02
N THR A 62 3.50 10.17 -20.47
CA THR A 62 4.07 9.23 -21.42
C THR A 62 3.42 9.43 -22.78
N THR A 63 4.20 9.33 -23.84
CA THR A 63 3.69 9.40 -25.23
C THR A 63 4.17 8.17 -25.98
N PHE A 64 3.25 7.44 -26.57
CA PHE A 64 3.50 6.28 -27.39
C PHE A 64 2.55 6.31 -28.59
N ASP A 65 3.08 6.25 -29.80
CA ASP A 65 2.31 6.27 -31.08
C ASP A 65 1.23 7.37 -31.12
N GLY A 66 1.58 8.58 -30.66
CA GLY A 66 0.68 9.73 -30.63
C GLY A 66 -0.33 9.75 -29.48
N VAL A 67 -0.43 8.67 -28.69
CA VAL A 67 -1.28 8.62 -27.50
C VAL A 67 -0.52 9.18 -26.31
N VAL A 68 -1.13 10.13 -25.61
CA VAL A 68 -0.57 10.75 -24.40
C VAL A 68 -1.30 10.24 -23.18
N THR A 69 -0.57 9.64 -22.23
CA THR A 69 -1.10 9.09 -20.99
C THR A 69 -0.45 9.74 -19.78
N PRO A 70 -1.20 10.20 -18.78
CA PRO A 70 -0.63 10.68 -17.53
C PRO A 70 -0.08 9.52 -16.70
N LEU A 71 1.11 9.73 -16.13
CA LEU A 71 1.75 8.80 -15.18
C LEU A 71 2.02 9.54 -13.88
N LYS A 72 1.68 8.93 -12.75
CA LYS A 72 2.00 9.43 -11.41
C LYS A 72 2.79 8.37 -10.67
N ILE A 73 3.87 8.79 -10.03
CA ILE A 73 4.70 7.97 -9.16
C ILE A 73 4.68 8.63 -7.79
N ASP A 74 4.19 7.94 -6.79
CA ASP A 74 4.21 8.39 -5.40
C ASP A 74 5.39 7.70 -4.72
N ILE A 75 6.28 8.49 -4.15
CA ILE A 75 7.49 8.05 -3.46
C ILE A 75 7.29 8.35 -1.98
N SER A 76 7.25 7.30 -1.18
CA SER A 76 7.26 7.39 0.28
C SER A 76 8.68 7.19 0.79
N THR A 77 9.07 7.97 1.78
CA THR A 77 10.41 7.89 2.36
C THR A 77 10.32 7.44 3.81
N GLY A 78 11.11 6.42 4.14
CA GLY A 78 11.28 5.98 5.52
C GLY A 78 10.23 5.02 6.05
N ASP A 79 9.53 4.28 5.18
CA ASP A 79 8.64 3.20 5.62
C ASP A 79 9.42 2.09 6.36
N ALA A 80 8.77 1.49 7.35
CA ALA A 80 9.35 0.40 8.11
C ALA A 80 9.06 -0.93 7.42
N ILE A 81 10.03 -1.50 6.71
CA ILE A 81 9.90 -2.79 6.06
C ILE A 81 10.42 -3.88 6.99
N THR A 82 9.61 -4.87 7.33
CA THR A 82 9.93 -5.89 8.33
C THR A 82 9.79 -7.30 7.76
N PRO A 83 10.82 -8.15 7.84
CA PRO A 83 12.17 -7.86 8.34
C PRO A 83 13.02 -7.08 7.33
N ARG A 84 12.67 -7.13 6.05
CA ARG A 84 13.33 -6.45 4.92
C ARG A 84 12.51 -6.60 3.64
N GLU A 85 12.89 -5.85 2.62
CA GLU A 85 12.40 -5.99 1.25
C GLU A 85 12.66 -7.39 0.68
N VAL A 86 11.84 -7.77 -0.28
CA VAL A 86 11.94 -9.06 -0.98
C VAL A 86 12.11 -8.86 -2.48
N ARG A 87 12.81 -9.80 -3.12
CA ARG A 87 12.81 -9.89 -4.57
C ARG A 87 11.48 -10.47 -5.03
N TYR A 88 10.78 -9.73 -5.85
CA TYR A 88 9.51 -10.13 -6.43
C TYR A 88 9.63 -10.22 -7.94
N SER A 89 9.29 -11.38 -8.50
CA SER A 89 9.29 -11.59 -9.94
C SER A 89 7.96 -11.12 -10.52
N PHE A 90 7.95 -9.88 -11.01
CA PHE A 90 6.77 -9.26 -11.58
C PHE A 90 6.56 -9.74 -13.02
N LYS A 91 5.44 -10.46 -13.25
CA LYS A 91 5.08 -10.92 -14.59
C LYS A 91 4.51 -9.76 -15.40
N LEU A 92 5.09 -9.51 -16.57
CA LEU A 92 4.60 -8.48 -17.47
C LEU A 92 3.26 -8.87 -18.07
N MET A 93 2.39 -7.88 -18.26
CA MET A 93 1.01 -8.10 -18.72
C MET A 93 0.94 -8.47 -20.20
N LEU A 94 1.82 -7.90 -21.03
CA LEU A 94 1.78 -8.02 -22.48
C LEU A 94 2.89 -8.91 -23.06
N GLU A 95 3.78 -9.42 -22.19
CA GLU A 95 4.89 -10.26 -22.59
C GLU A 95 4.99 -11.49 -21.69
N ASP A 96 5.44 -12.61 -22.23
CA ASP A 96 5.65 -13.84 -21.44
C ASP A 96 7.06 -13.85 -20.79
N ARG A 97 7.36 -12.76 -20.08
CA ARG A 97 8.57 -12.63 -19.24
C ARG A 97 8.23 -11.95 -17.92
N SER A 98 9.11 -12.11 -16.98
CA SER A 98 9.04 -11.42 -15.70
C SER A 98 10.26 -10.52 -15.51
N ILE A 99 10.09 -9.47 -14.70
CA ILE A 99 11.18 -8.62 -14.23
C ILE A 99 11.29 -8.76 -12.72
N ASP A 100 12.53 -8.84 -12.21
CA ASP A 100 12.76 -8.89 -10.77
C ASP A 100 12.88 -7.49 -10.21
N ILE A 101 11.99 -7.18 -9.28
CA ILE A 101 11.90 -5.90 -8.60
C ILE A 101 12.04 -6.09 -7.09
N TRP A 102 12.49 -5.06 -6.40
CA TRP A 102 12.39 -5.01 -4.96
C TRP A 102 10.97 -4.60 -4.55
N ALA A 103 10.39 -5.31 -3.62
CA ALA A 103 9.03 -5.05 -3.14
C ALA A 103 8.94 -5.26 -1.63
N TYR A 104 7.90 -4.71 -1.02
CA TYR A 104 7.53 -5.05 0.35
C TYR A 104 7.11 -6.51 0.43
N ASN A 105 7.45 -7.17 1.54
CA ASN A 105 6.83 -8.46 1.83
C ASN A 105 5.36 -8.26 2.17
N LEU A 106 4.60 -9.34 2.08
CA LEU A 106 3.16 -9.30 2.25
C LEU A 106 2.75 -8.87 3.66
N GLU A 107 3.51 -9.29 4.66
CA GLU A 107 3.28 -8.95 6.06
C GLU A 107 3.40 -7.44 6.30
N THR A 108 4.39 -6.78 5.72
CA THR A 108 4.52 -5.30 5.80
C THR A 108 3.33 -4.62 5.14
N VAL A 109 2.93 -5.04 3.94
CA VAL A 109 1.76 -4.46 3.23
C VAL A 109 0.49 -4.59 4.05
N LEU A 110 0.24 -5.77 4.62
CA LEU A 110 -0.94 -6.02 5.45
C LEU A 110 -0.90 -5.26 6.77
N ALA A 111 0.27 -5.16 7.39
CA ALA A 111 0.47 -4.41 8.62
C ALA A 111 0.18 -2.92 8.46
N GLU A 112 0.66 -2.30 7.37
CA GLU A 112 0.38 -0.89 7.07
C GLU A 112 -1.11 -0.62 6.86
N LYS A 113 -1.81 -1.51 6.15
CA LYS A 113 -3.25 -1.39 5.93
C LYS A 113 -4.04 -1.56 7.21
N LEU A 114 -3.67 -2.55 8.02
CA LEU A 114 -4.32 -2.80 9.31
C LEU A 114 -4.09 -1.63 10.28
N GLU A 115 -2.87 -1.13 10.37
CA GLU A 115 -2.54 0.04 11.19
C GLU A 115 -3.35 1.27 10.75
N THR A 116 -3.44 1.52 9.44
CA THR A 116 -4.25 2.62 8.89
C THR A 116 -5.72 2.50 9.23
N ILE A 117 -6.29 1.28 9.23
CA ILE A 117 -7.69 1.04 9.63
C ILE A 117 -7.87 1.36 11.12
N ILE A 118 -6.97 0.88 11.97
CA ILE A 118 -7.03 1.09 13.42
C ILE A 118 -6.87 2.59 13.75
N THR A 119 -5.91 3.25 13.14
CA THR A 119 -5.59 4.65 13.46
C THR A 119 -6.64 5.63 12.95
N ARG A 120 -7.19 5.42 11.76
CA ARG A 120 -8.18 6.31 11.16
C ARG A 120 -9.61 6.05 11.65
N THR A 121 -9.85 4.92 12.24
CA THR A 121 -11.16 4.55 12.80
C THR A 121 -12.30 4.76 11.78
N THR A 122 -13.41 5.35 12.21
CA THR A 122 -14.59 5.67 11.37
C THR A 122 -14.39 6.85 10.41
N THR A 123 -13.25 7.55 10.47
CA THR A 123 -12.89 8.59 9.52
C THR A 123 -12.16 8.04 8.29
N ASN A 124 -11.87 6.75 8.27
CA ASN A 124 -11.19 6.09 7.17
C ASN A 124 -12.06 6.03 5.91
N THR A 125 -11.66 6.74 4.87
CA THR A 125 -12.32 6.71 3.56
C THR A 125 -11.68 5.74 2.57
N ARG A 126 -10.58 5.08 2.95
CA ARG A 126 -9.80 4.17 2.09
C ARG A 126 -10.41 2.76 2.08
N MET A 127 -11.58 2.61 1.48
CA MET A 127 -12.25 1.30 1.39
C MET A 127 -11.43 0.25 0.65
N ARG A 128 -10.47 0.68 -0.17
CA ARG A 128 -9.55 -0.23 -0.84
C ARG A 128 -8.66 -0.99 0.14
N ASP A 129 -8.23 -0.39 1.24
CA ASP A 129 -7.39 -1.08 2.23
C ASP A 129 -8.13 -2.25 2.88
N PHE A 130 -9.43 -2.10 3.14
CA PHE A 130 -10.28 -3.19 3.61
C PHE A 130 -10.40 -4.33 2.58
N TYR A 131 -10.63 -3.97 1.31
CA TYR A 131 -10.69 -4.95 0.23
C TYR A 131 -9.34 -5.67 0.04
N ASP A 132 -8.24 -4.94 0.07
CA ASP A 132 -6.90 -5.49 -0.11
C ASP A 132 -6.56 -6.50 1.00
N ILE A 133 -6.92 -6.22 2.26
CA ILE A 133 -6.77 -7.19 3.35
C ILE A 133 -7.56 -8.46 3.04
N TYR A 134 -8.82 -8.34 2.64
CA TYR A 134 -9.65 -9.50 2.31
C TYR A 134 -9.03 -10.33 1.17
N ILE A 135 -8.70 -9.72 0.06
CA ILE A 135 -8.20 -10.47 -1.10
C ILE A 135 -6.82 -11.08 -0.86
N LEU A 136 -5.93 -10.39 -0.16
CA LEU A 136 -4.61 -10.89 0.17
C LEU A 136 -4.69 -12.05 1.18
N ASP A 137 -5.60 -11.99 2.13
CA ASP A 137 -5.88 -13.11 3.05
C ASP A 137 -6.41 -14.33 2.28
N GLN A 138 -7.37 -14.15 1.37
CA GLN A 138 -7.89 -15.24 0.54
C GLN A 138 -6.81 -15.90 -0.34
N LEU A 139 -5.90 -15.11 -0.90
CA LEU A 139 -4.87 -15.61 -1.82
C LEU A 139 -3.64 -16.18 -1.09
N HIS A 140 -3.29 -15.62 0.05
CA HIS A 140 -1.99 -15.84 0.70
C HIS A 140 -2.06 -16.09 2.21
N GLY A 141 -3.24 -16.06 2.83
CA GLY A 141 -3.39 -16.17 4.28
C GLY A 141 -2.67 -17.38 4.91
N ASN A 142 -2.64 -18.49 4.18
CA ASN A 142 -1.93 -19.71 4.63
C ASN A 142 -0.40 -19.60 4.62
N THR A 143 0.17 -18.61 3.94
CA THR A 143 1.62 -18.39 3.80
C THR A 143 2.15 -17.30 4.72
N LEU A 144 1.27 -16.56 5.38
CA LEU A 144 1.65 -15.46 6.28
C LEU A 144 2.43 -15.96 7.48
N ASN A 145 3.55 -15.32 7.75
CA ASN A 145 4.30 -15.51 8.98
C ASN A 145 3.75 -14.58 10.07
N ARG A 146 3.12 -15.17 11.08
CA ARG A 146 2.46 -14.44 12.16
C ARG A 146 3.40 -13.53 12.94
N GLN A 147 4.60 -14.01 13.24
CA GLN A 147 5.59 -13.21 13.97
C GLN A 147 6.04 -12.02 13.12
N THR A 148 6.34 -12.24 11.84
CA THR A 148 6.72 -11.16 10.92
C THR A 148 5.58 -10.14 10.78
N LEU A 149 4.32 -10.58 10.69
CA LEU A 149 3.16 -9.70 10.62
C LEU A 149 3.02 -8.84 11.89
N TYR A 150 3.16 -9.45 13.06
CA TYR A 150 3.14 -8.74 14.35
C TYR A 150 4.27 -7.72 14.45
N ASP A 151 5.50 -8.13 14.12
CA ASP A 151 6.67 -7.26 14.14
C ASP A 151 6.53 -6.10 13.15
N ALA A 152 5.96 -6.36 11.96
CA ALA A 152 5.67 -5.34 10.97
C ALA A 152 4.62 -4.32 11.48
N LEU A 153 3.55 -4.80 12.13
CA LEU A 153 2.52 -3.93 12.70
C LEU A 153 3.11 -3.02 13.79
N LEU A 154 3.93 -3.58 14.68
CA LEU A 154 4.61 -2.80 15.72
C LEU A 154 5.60 -1.80 15.13
N ALA A 155 6.40 -2.22 14.14
CA ALA A 155 7.37 -1.34 13.48
C ALA A 155 6.68 -0.16 12.76
N THR A 156 5.58 -0.45 12.07
CA THR A 156 4.75 0.57 11.41
C THR A 156 4.16 1.54 12.44
N ALA A 157 3.51 1.03 13.48
CA ALA A 157 2.91 1.87 14.52
C ALA A 157 3.95 2.73 15.24
N LYS A 158 5.12 2.16 15.57
CA LYS A 158 6.23 2.89 16.18
C LYS A 158 6.74 4.00 15.27
N LYS A 159 6.93 3.71 13.99
CA LYS A 159 7.37 4.69 12.99
C LYS A 159 6.37 5.84 12.89
N ARG A 160 5.08 5.53 12.98
CA ARG A 160 3.97 6.48 12.89
C ARG A 160 3.60 7.14 14.21
N GLY A 161 4.20 6.73 15.33
CA GLY A 161 3.85 7.25 16.65
C GLY A 161 2.42 6.90 17.09
N THR A 162 1.89 5.79 16.56
CA THR A 162 0.48 5.36 16.73
C THR A 162 0.32 4.12 17.62
N GLU A 163 1.38 3.70 18.36
CA GLU A 163 1.36 2.51 19.20
C GLU A 163 0.19 2.48 20.19
N ARG A 164 -0.24 3.65 20.65
CA ARG A 164 -1.37 3.75 21.60
C ARG A 164 -2.67 3.21 21.00
N HIS A 165 -2.89 3.41 19.72
CA HIS A 165 -4.11 2.94 19.04
C HIS A 165 -4.18 1.41 18.94
N LEU A 166 -3.02 0.73 18.93
CA LEU A 166 -3.01 -0.73 18.93
C LEU A 166 -3.57 -1.32 20.24
N ALA A 167 -3.40 -0.64 21.35
CA ALA A 167 -3.97 -1.09 22.64
C ALA A 167 -5.52 -1.06 22.65
N GLU A 168 -6.12 -0.23 21.82
CA GLU A 168 -7.58 -0.03 21.71
C GLU A 168 -8.15 -0.69 20.44
N ALA A 169 -7.32 -1.45 19.71
CA ALA A 169 -7.66 -1.94 18.37
C ALA A 169 -8.95 -2.78 18.35
N VAL A 170 -9.22 -3.59 19.36
CA VAL A 170 -10.44 -4.41 19.44
C VAL A 170 -11.69 -3.51 19.49
N ASP A 171 -11.67 -2.49 20.33
CA ASP A 171 -12.79 -1.56 20.48
C ASP A 171 -12.97 -0.71 19.21
N VAL A 172 -11.86 -0.27 18.62
CA VAL A 172 -11.86 0.45 17.33
C VAL A 172 -12.47 -0.42 16.23
N LEU A 173 -12.07 -1.68 16.11
CA LEU A 173 -12.63 -2.58 15.10
C LEU A 173 -14.13 -2.85 15.32
N ASN A 174 -14.60 -2.89 16.58
CA ASN A 174 -16.02 -2.98 16.91
C ASN A 174 -16.78 -1.72 16.45
N GLU A 175 -16.21 -0.54 16.70
CA GLU A 175 -16.77 0.73 16.28
C GLU A 175 -16.83 0.85 14.74
N VAL A 176 -15.74 0.53 14.05
CA VAL A 176 -15.66 0.55 12.59
C VAL A 176 -16.71 -0.38 11.97
N GLU A 177 -16.84 -1.60 12.47
CA GLU A 177 -17.78 -2.59 11.95
C GLU A 177 -19.23 -2.15 12.12
N SER A 178 -19.58 -1.59 13.29
CA SER A 178 -20.93 -1.15 13.60
C SER A 178 -21.31 0.21 13.00
N SER A 179 -20.33 0.95 12.46
CA SER A 179 -20.54 2.31 11.95
C SER A 179 -21.39 2.36 10.68
N PRO A 180 -22.55 3.04 10.68
CA PRO A 180 -23.35 3.21 9.48
C PRO A 180 -22.63 4.01 8.38
N VAL A 181 -21.69 4.88 8.78
CA VAL A 181 -20.88 5.67 7.83
C VAL A 181 -19.95 4.74 7.05
N MET A 182 -19.26 3.82 7.73
CA MET A 182 -18.35 2.87 7.11
C MET A 182 -19.10 1.90 6.19
N GLN A 183 -20.25 1.40 6.64
CA GLN A 183 -21.12 0.55 5.81
C GLN A 183 -21.57 1.27 4.54
N LYS A 184 -21.95 2.54 4.63
CA LYS A 184 -22.32 3.35 3.46
C LYS A 184 -21.15 3.62 2.51
N LEU A 185 -19.95 3.86 3.05
CA LEU A 185 -18.74 4.00 2.25
C LEU A 185 -18.42 2.71 1.51
N TRP A 186 -18.55 1.56 2.19
CA TRP A 186 -18.38 0.25 1.56
C TRP A 186 -19.40 0.00 0.46
N GLU A 187 -20.68 0.29 0.70
CA GLU A 187 -21.74 0.20 -0.32
C GLU A 187 -21.42 1.05 -1.57
N SER A 188 -20.88 2.23 -1.36
CA SER A 188 -20.47 3.11 -2.47
C SER A 188 -19.27 2.54 -3.23
N TYR A 189 -18.33 1.91 -2.51
CA TYR A 189 -17.17 1.25 -3.09
C TYR A 189 -17.57 0.04 -3.95
N ARG A 190 -18.39 -0.88 -3.42
CA ARG A 190 -18.83 -2.08 -4.12
C ARG A 190 -19.68 -1.77 -5.35
N ARG A 191 -20.44 -0.68 -5.37
CA ARG A 191 -21.16 -0.22 -6.58
C ARG A 191 -20.23 0.29 -7.68
N LYS A 192 -19.10 0.87 -7.30
CA LYS A 192 -18.13 1.43 -8.23
C LYS A 192 -17.21 0.37 -8.83
N PHE A 193 -16.93 -0.70 -8.09
CA PHE A 193 -15.94 -1.71 -8.46
C PHE A 193 -16.59 -3.10 -8.54
N SER A 194 -16.72 -3.62 -9.75
CA SER A 194 -17.39 -4.91 -10.03
C SER A 194 -16.76 -6.10 -9.28
N TYR A 195 -15.46 -6.08 -9.05
CA TYR A 195 -14.75 -7.11 -8.30
C TYR A 195 -15.14 -7.19 -6.81
N ALA A 196 -15.73 -6.13 -6.27
CA ALA A 196 -16.20 -6.08 -4.90
C ALA A 196 -17.72 -6.19 -4.77
N ALA A 197 -18.46 -6.29 -5.89
CA ALA A 197 -19.93 -6.16 -5.93
C ALA A 197 -20.66 -7.14 -5.01
N ASP A 198 -20.15 -8.38 -4.91
CA ASP A 198 -20.78 -9.46 -4.15
C ASP A 198 -20.26 -9.58 -2.70
N LEU A 199 -19.37 -8.68 -2.26
CA LEU A 199 -18.75 -8.75 -0.94
C LEU A 199 -19.52 -7.90 0.07
N GLU A 200 -20.14 -8.55 1.03
CA GLU A 200 -20.81 -7.89 2.15
C GLU A 200 -19.81 -7.30 3.14
N TRP A 201 -20.21 -6.21 3.84
CA TRP A 201 -19.37 -5.55 4.83
C TRP A 201 -18.91 -6.50 5.95
N SER A 202 -19.76 -7.41 6.38
CA SER A 202 -19.42 -8.42 7.41
C SER A 202 -18.30 -9.36 6.98
N ILE A 203 -18.24 -9.72 5.69
CA ILE A 203 -17.18 -10.58 5.14
C ILE A 203 -15.85 -9.83 5.20
N ILE A 204 -15.86 -8.57 4.80
CA ILE A 204 -14.67 -7.70 4.80
C ILE A 204 -14.15 -7.50 6.22
N MET A 205 -15.04 -7.14 7.15
CA MET A 205 -14.66 -6.96 8.55
C MET A 205 -14.21 -8.26 9.21
N GLY A 206 -14.78 -9.39 8.81
CA GLY A 206 -14.31 -10.72 9.21
C GLY A 206 -12.85 -10.95 8.83
N ALA A 207 -12.43 -10.59 7.61
CA ALA A 207 -11.03 -10.69 7.18
C ALA A 207 -10.10 -9.76 7.99
N VAL A 208 -10.52 -8.50 8.21
CA VAL A 208 -9.75 -7.55 9.03
C VAL A 208 -9.53 -8.06 10.45
N ARG A 209 -10.59 -8.59 11.08
CA ARG A 209 -10.50 -9.19 12.43
C ARG A 209 -9.63 -10.44 12.47
N SER A 210 -9.74 -11.29 11.45
CA SER A 210 -8.90 -12.48 11.33
C SER A 210 -7.42 -12.12 11.24
N LEU A 211 -7.10 -11.11 10.44
CA LEU A 211 -5.74 -10.59 10.32
C LEU A 211 -5.22 -10.04 11.66
N TYR A 212 -6.03 -9.23 12.35
CA TYR A 212 -5.66 -8.71 13.67
C TYR A 212 -5.44 -9.82 14.70
N ALA A 213 -6.30 -10.84 14.72
CA ALA A 213 -6.15 -11.99 15.62
C ALA A 213 -4.88 -12.82 15.36
N LEU A 214 -4.34 -12.79 14.13
CA LEU A 214 -3.02 -13.38 13.84
C LEU A 214 -1.90 -12.60 14.52
N CYS A 215 -2.01 -11.27 14.59
CA CYS A 215 -1.05 -10.42 15.29
C CYS A 215 -1.07 -10.65 16.81
N GLU A 216 -2.25 -10.78 17.43
CA GLU A 216 -2.35 -11.03 18.89
C GLU A 216 -1.66 -12.33 19.29
N LYS A 217 -1.77 -13.39 18.49
CA LYS A 217 -1.13 -14.69 18.76
C LYS A 217 0.38 -14.67 18.54
N GLY A 218 0.91 -13.72 17.76
CA GLY A 218 2.34 -13.48 17.62
C GLY A 218 2.98 -12.84 18.85
N SER A 219 2.18 -12.12 19.66
CA SER A 219 2.63 -11.47 20.91
C SER A 219 2.86 -12.42 22.09
N SER A 220 2.50 -13.69 21.97
CA SER A 220 2.47 -14.64 23.10
C SER A 220 3.63 -15.66 23.11
N LEU A 221 4.67 -15.44 22.31
CA LEU A 221 5.91 -16.21 22.23
C LEU A 221 7.11 -15.37 22.65
#